data_358a0fff16f14631281936a3b3d16e75
#
_entry.id   358a0fff16f14631281936a3b3d16e75
#
_cell.length_a   1.000
_cell.length_b   1.000
_cell.length_c   1.000
_cell.angle_alpha   90.00
_cell.angle_beta   90.00
_cell.angle_gamma   90.00
#
_symmetry.space_group_name_H-M   'P 1'
#
loop_
_entity.id
_entity.type
_entity.pdbx_description
1 polymer ?
#
loop_
_entity_poly.entity_id
_entity_poly.type
_entity_poly.pdbx_seq_one_letter_code
_entity_poly.pdbx_strand_id
1 'polypeptide(L)'
;MICMAQKSPRAALLSGIRSTEPAPTEASSPPLRPDPKGRPMTNPLIAVAILYGYYLVTLLAVPLALRAFTPTPREFVRKTQHVAYAMSIFLLLGLFEHWYHALAAPLVLVVVGYPVLLLWERHPSYRRLLADRSRKGGEYRRQLLTVQLTYALLIAVFWGWLGPSWRPLIAVAVMAWGFGDAAAALVGMYLGRHRIVHRAVEGAKTLEGTGAMVAFAAAAVFVTMLVYAQQAWWVSLLAALLAAPVAATIEVFSRRGFDTLTVPLSTAVALVPLLLISRALGW
;
A
#
# COMPACT_ATOMS: atom_id res chain seq x y z
N MET A 1 -91.66 -0.37 36.58
CA MET A 1 -92.24 0.05 35.33
C MET A 1 -91.19 -0.31 34.30
N ILE A 2 -91.18 -1.53 33.71
CA ILE A 2 -91.68 -1.83 32.36
C ILE A 2 -90.75 -1.12 31.33
N CYS A 3 -90.00 -1.77 30.44
CA CYS A 3 -90.20 -2.85 29.53
C CYS A 3 -88.83 -3.27 28.96
N MET A 4 -88.33 -4.46 28.98
CA MET A 4 -88.41 -5.51 27.97
C MET A 4 -88.19 -5.07 26.52
N ALA A 5 -87.13 -5.62 25.91
CA ALA A 5 -87.05 -6.39 24.67
C ALA A 5 -85.58 -6.62 24.31
N GLN A 6 -84.99 -7.70 24.50
CA GLN A 6 -84.95 -8.98 23.77
C GLN A 6 -84.87 -8.83 22.25
N LYS A 7 -83.70 -9.17 21.70
CA LYS A 7 -83.49 -10.18 20.64
C LYS A 7 -82.05 -10.38 20.33
N SER A 8 -81.65 -11.48 20.48
CA SER A 8 -80.78 -12.52 20.05
C SER A 8 -80.41 -12.55 18.57
N PRO A 9 -79.57 -13.55 18.18
CA PRO A 9 -78.21 -13.46 17.73
C PRO A 9 -78.13 -13.89 16.23
N ARG A 10 -77.07 -13.63 15.61
CA ARG A 10 -76.52 -14.43 14.49
C ARG A 10 -75.18 -13.84 14.02
N ALA A 11 -74.16 -14.60 14.23
CA ALA A 11 -73.36 -15.27 13.21
C ALA A 11 -72.63 -14.34 12.25
N ALA A 12 -71.37 -14.31 12.37
CA ALA A 12 -70.53 -14.75 11.27
C ALA A 12 -69.05 -14.77 11.70
N LEU A 13 -68.59 -15.93 11.88
CA LEU A 13 -67.25 -16.29 11.40
C LEU A 13 -66.90 -15.50 10.16
N LEU A 14 -65.84 -14.77 10.18
CA LEU A 14 -64.91 -14.66 9.04
C LEU A 14 -63.56 -14.09 9.54
N SER A 15 -62.65 -15.02 9.56
CA SER A 15 -61.24 -14.85 9.14
C SER A 15 -60.43 -13.74 9.80
N GLY A 16 -59.69 -14.15 10.81
CA GLY A 16 -58.46 -13.51 11.17
C GLY A 16 -57.44 -13.62 10.03
N ILE A 17 -57.35 -12.58 9.25
CA ILE A 17 -56.14 -12.37 8.46
C ILE A 17 -55.23 -11.55 9.40
N ARG A 18 -54.35 -12.26 10.12
CA ARG A 18 -53.15 -11.66 10.62
C ARG A 18 -52.36 -11.19 9.42
N SER A 19 -52.32 -9.92 9.17
CA SER A 19 -51.30 -9.28 8.39
C SER A 19 -49.96 -9.56 9.07
N THR A 20 -49.25 -10.56 8.56
CA THR A 20 -47.84 -10.75 8.86
C THR A 20 -47.14 -9.52 8.30
N GLU A 21 -46.81 -8.55 9.14
CA GLU A 21 -45.80 -7.57 8.80
C GLU A 21 -44.55 -8.32 8.32
N PRO A 22 -44.03 -8.01 7.12
CA PRO A 22 -42.77 -8.57 6.72
C PRO A 22 -41.70 -8.10 7.70
N ALA A 23 -40.90 -9.04 8.18
CA ALA A 23 -39.74 -8.77 9.00
C ALA A 23 -38.94 -7.61 8.38
N PRO A 24 -38.30 -6.72 9.19
CA PRO A 24 -37.50 -5.65 8.67
C PRO A 24 -36.41 -6.27 7.80
N THR A 25 -36.50 -5.99 6.51
CA THR A 25 -35.50 -6.34 5.51
C THR A 25 -34.17 -5.84 6.04
N GLU A 26 -33.20 -6.75 6.15
CA GLU A 26 -31.80 -6.41 6.44
C GLU A 26 -31.48 -5.12 5.68
N ALA A 27 -31.06 -4.11 6.44
CA ALA A 27 -30.61 -2.85 5.87
C ALA A 27 -29.43 -3.17 4.96
N SER A 28 -29.73 -3.36 3.68
CA SER A 28 -28.73 -3.49 2.64
C SER A 28 -27.90 -2.21 2.72
N SER A 29 -26.66 -2.35 3.12
CA SER A 29 -25.65 -1.30 3.03
C SER A 29 -25.81 -0.60 1.67
N PRO A 30 -25.83 0.74 1.60
CA PRO A 30 -26.00 1.41 0.31
C PRO A 30 -24.94 0.88 -0.63
N PRO A 31 -25.32 0.46 -1.85
CA PRO A 31 -24.35 -0.02 -2.83
C PRO A 31 -23.33 1.08 -3.02
N LEU A 32 -22.05 0.75 -2.88
CA LEU A 32 -20.94 1.60 -3.26
C LEU A 32 -21.32 2.21 -4.61
N ARG A 33 -21.32 3.54 -4.71
CA ARG A 33 -21.64 4.25 -5.96
C ARG A 33 -20.90 3.55 -7.09
N PRO A 34 -21.59 3.05 -8.13
CA PRO A 34 -20.92 2.50 -9.28
C PRO A 34 -19.98 3.58 -9.81
N ASP A 35 -18.74 3.19 -10.11
CA ASP A 35 -17.75 4.07 -10.72
C ASP A 35 -18.40 4.73 -11.96
N PRO A 36 -18.62 6.05 -11.99
CA PRO A 36 -19.47 6.69 -13.01
C PRO A 36 -18.84 6.72 -14.41
N LYS A 37 -17.64 6.15 -14.54
CA LYS A 37 -16.98 6.01 -15.85
C LYS A 37 -16.43 4.58 -15.89
N GLY A 38 -17.12 3.69 -16.58
CA GLY A 38 -16.58 2.40 -16.97
C GLY A 38 -15.19 2.65 -17.58
N ARG A 39 -14.14 2.43 -16.81
CA ARG A 39 -12.78 2.51 -17.33
C ARG A 39 -12.72 1.47 -18.43
N PRO A 40 -12.24 1.82 -19.64
CA PRO A 40 -12.07 0.83 -20.69
C PRO A 40 -11.23 -0.30 -20.11
N MET A 41 -11.71 -1.53 -20.22
CA MET A 41 -10.99 -2.72 -19.76
C MET A 41 -9.60 -2.71 -20.40
N THR A 42 -8.59 -2.32 -19.62
CA THR A 42 -7.23 -2.28 -20.13
C THR A 42 -6.79 -3.73 -20.33
N ASN A 43 -6.47 -4.10 -21.55
CA ASN A 43 -5.95 -5.43 -21.83
C ASN A 43 -4.78 -5.72 -20.86
N PRO A 44 -4.80 -6.82 -20.09
CA PRO A 44 -3.77 -7.13 -19.09
C PRO A 44 -2.33 -7.09 -19.65
N LEU A 45 -2.16 -7.42 -20.93
CA LEU A 45 -0.85 -7.35 -21.59
C LEU A 45 -0.39 -5.89 -21.78
N ILE A 46 -1.31 -4.98 -22.11
CA ILE A 46 -1.01 -3.55 -22.21
C ILE A 46 -0.69 -2.99 -20.83
N ALA A 47 -1.45 -3.37 -19.81
CA ALA A 47 -1.20 -3.00 -18.42
C ALA A 47 0.21 -3.42 -17.95
N VAL A 48 0.59 -4.66 -18.22
CA VAL A 48 1.93 -5.20 -17.94
C VAL A 48 3.00 -4.43 -18.71
N ALA A 49 2.78 -4.15 -19.99
CA ALA A 49 3.74 -3.41 -20.83
C ALA A 49 3.95 -1.97 -20.28
N ILE A 50 2.89 -1.28 -19.87
CA ILE A 50 2.99 0.07 -19.25
C ILE A 50 3.77 -0.02 -17.94
N LEU A 51 3.44 -0.97 -17.06
CA LEU A 51 4.11 -1.14 -15.77
C LEU A 51 5.60 -1.45 -15.93
N TYR A 52 5.94 -2.36 -16.84
CA TYR A 52 7.33 -2.74 -17.07
C TYR A 52 8.12 -1.65 -17.81
N GLY A 53 7.47 -0.91 -18.71
CA GLY A 53 8.02 0.30 -19.30
C GLY A 53 8.36 1.35 -18.24
N TYR A 54 7.47 1.56 -17.28
CA TYR A 54 7.75 2.43 -16.13
C TYR A 54 8.96 1.93 -15.32
N TYR A 55 9.06 0.64 -15.03
CA TYR A 55 10.23 0.09 -14.33
C TYR A 55 11.51 0.27 -15.12
N LEU A 56 11.50 0.05 -16.44
CA LEU A 56 12.65 0.26 -17.29
C LEU A 56 13.13 1.72 -17.23
N VAL A 57 12.22 2.67 -17.32
CA VAL A 57 12.54 4.10 -17.23
C VAL A 57 13.08 4.46 -15.85
N THR A 58 12.39 4.08 -14.78
CA THR A 58 12.75 4.49 -13.41
C THR A 58 13.99 3.78 -12.88
N LEU A 59 14.21 2.51 -13.24
CA LEU A 59 15.34 1.74 -12.74
C LEU A 59 16.59 1.89 -13.60
N LEU A 60 16.46 2.26 -14.86
CA LEU A 60 17.59 2.36 -15.79
C LEU A 60 17.80 3.77 -16.32
N ALA A 61 16.81 4.36 -17.00
CA ALA A 61 16.97 5.63 -17.69
C ALA A 61 17.20 6.81 -16.72
N VAL A 62 16.40 6.90 -15.66
CA VAL A 62 16.51 7.99 -14.65
C VAL A 62 17.88 7.98 -13.95
N PRO A 63 18.39 6.86 -13.40
CA PRO A 63 19.70 6.84 -12.78
C PRO A 63 20.85 7.13 -13.74
N LEU A 64 20.76 6.63 -14.98
CA LEU A 64 21.77 6.92 -16.00
C LEU A 64 21.78 8.41 -16.35
N ALA A 65 20.61 9.02 -16.53
CA ALA A 65 20.49 10.44 -16.80
C ALA A 65 21.02 11.30 -15.63
N LEU A 66 20.61 10.99 -14.39
CA LEU A 66 21.11 11.71 -13.21
C LEU A 66 22.64 11.63 -13.10
N ARG A 67 23.23 10.47 -13.37
CA ARG A 67 24.69 10.30 -13.31
C ARG A 67 25.42 10.97 -14.47
N ALA A 68 24.79 11.05 -15.65
CA ALA A 68 25.40 11.67 -16.82
C ALA A 68 25.36 13.20 -16.76
N PHE A 69 24.31 13.78 -16.21
CA PHE A 69 24.05 15.22 -16.27
C PHE A 69 24.25 15.95 -14.94
N THR A 70 24.40 15.22 -13.82
CA THR A 70 24.53 15.86 -12.50
C THR A 70 25.60 15.20 -11.65
N PRO A 71 26.39 15.96 -10.84
CA PRO A 71 27.33 15.41 -9.86
C PRO A 71 26.62 14.86 -8.62
N THR A 72 25.45 14.26 -8.78
CA THR A 72 24.57 13.86 -7.67
C THR A 72 25.17 12.70 -6.88
N PRO A 73 25.15 12.74 -5.55
CA PRO A 73 25.61 11.64 -4.71
C PRO A 73 24.87 10.35 -5.00
N ARG A 74 25.60 9.23 -5.04
CA ARG A 74 25.05 7.90 -5.40
C ARG A 74 23.87 7.50 -4.53
N GLU A 75 23.94 7.83 -3.25
CA GLU A 75 22.87 7.51 -2.30
C GLU A 75 21.57 8.27 -2.61
N PHE A 76 21.69 9.51 -3.01
CA PHE A 76 20.53 10.30 -3.46
C PHE A 76 19.86 9.66 -4.69
N VAL A 77 20.67 9.28 -5.71
CA VAL A 77 20.14 8.58 -6.90
C VAL A 77 19.43 7.29 -6.50
N ARG A 78 20.03 6.51 -5.60
CA ARG A 78 19.44 5.25 -5.11
C ARG A 78 18.10 5.50 -4.40
N LYS A 79 18.00 6.54 -3.57
CA LYS A 79 16.76 6.86 -2.85
C LYS A 79 15.70 7.49 -3.75
N THR A 80 16.09 8.24 -4.76
CA THR A 80 15.16 8.69 -5.81
C THR A 80 14.56 7.51 -6.58
N GLN A 81 15.38 6.52 -6.96
CA GLN A 81 14.88 5.28 -7.56
C GLN A 81 13.93 4.54 -6.63
N HIS A 82 14.24 4.49 -5.33
CA HIS A 82 13.41 3.83 -4.33
C HIS A 82 12.02 4.46 -4.24
N VAL A 83 11.94 5.79 -4.18
CA VAL A 83 10.67 6.54 -4.18
C VAL A 83 9.92 6.33 -5.51
N ALA A 84 10.60 6.48 -6.65
CA ALA A 84 9.99 6.25 -7.94
C ALA A 84 9.45 4.81 -8.08
N TYR A 85 10.17 3.84 -7.52
CA TYR A 85 9.71 2.47 -7.46
C TYR A 85 8.47 2.30 -6.59
N ALA A 86 8.44 2.92 -5.39
CA ALA A 86 7.27 2.92 -4.54
C ALA A 86 6.04 3.53 -5.23
N MET A 87 6.23 4.60 -6.02
CA MET A 87 5.16 5.23 -6.81
C MET A 87 4.53 4.28 -7.84
N SER A 88 5.24 3.24 -8.29
CA SER A 88 4.68 2.24 -9.21
C SER A 88 3.44 1.51 -8.66
N ILE A 89 3.22 1.55 -7.34
CA ILE A 89 2.05 0.94 -6.72
C ILE A 89 0.75 1.54 -7.26
N PHE A 90 0.71 2.83 -7.56
CA PHE A 90 -0.46 3.48 -8.13
C PHE A 90 -0.75 2.97 -9.55
N LEU A 91 0.29 2.72 -10.36
CA LEU A 91 0.13 2.08 -11.66
C LEU A 91 -0.35 0.64 -11.51
N LEU A 92 0.28 -0.12 -10.62
CA LEU A 92 -0.08 -1.52 -10.38
C LEU A 92 -1.54 -1.65 -9.92
N LEU A 93 -1.97 -0.82 -8.98
CA LEU A 93 -3.35 -0.81 -8.53
C LEU A 93 -4.30 -0.15 -9.55
N GLY A 94 -3.85 0.82 -10.34
CA GLY A 94 -4.67 1.56 -11.31
C GLY A 94 -4.94 0.81 -12.61
N LEU A 95 -3.97 0.05 -13.10
CA LEU A 95 -4.04 -0.62 -14.40
C LEU A 95 -4.80 -1.95 -14.38
N PHE A 96 -4.83 -2.64 -13.24
CA PHE A 96 -5.47 -3.96 -13.13
C PHE A 96 -6.81 -3.87 -12.40
N GLU A 97 -7.83 -4.48 -12.97
CA GLU A 97 -9.17 -4.55 -12.38
C GLU A 97 -9.29 -5.70 -11.38
N HIS A 98 -8.56 -6.80 -11.63
CA HIS A 98 -8.60 -8.01 -10.83
C HIS A 98 -7.32 -8.21 -10.04
N TRP A 99 -7.48 -8.53 -8.75
CA TRP A 99 -6.35 -8.73 -7.84
C TRP A 99 -5.35 -9.79 -8.32
N TYR A 100 -5.82 -10.86 -8.97
CA TYR A 100 -4.95 -11.94 -9.45
C TYR A 100 -4.08 -11.49 -10.65
N HIS A 101 -4.55 -10.59 -11.52
CA HIS A 101 -3.69 -9.98 -12.55
C HIS A 101 -2.67 -9.03 -11.93
N ALA A 102 -3.10 -8.22 -10.95
CA ALA A 102 -2.19 -7.35 -10.20
C ALA A 102 -1.15 -8.14 -9.40
N LEU A 103 -1.51 -9.32 -8.89
CA LEU A 103 -0.60 -10.24 -8.21
C LEU A 103 0.36 -10.92 -9.20
N ALA A 104 -0.13 -11.32 -10.37
CA ALA A 104 0.70 -11.99 -11.37
C ALA A 104 1.83 -11.09 -11.91
N ALA A 105 1.58 -9.78 -12.08
CA ALA A 105 2.57 -8.86 -12.63
C ALA A 105 3.89 -8.82 -11.82
N PRO A 106 3.92 -8.59 -10.50
CA PRO A 106 5.14 -8.65 -9.71
C PRO A 106 5.78 -10.04 -9.69
N LEU A 107 5.00 -11.12 -9.68
CA LEU A 107 5.52 -12.48 -9.69
C LEU A 107 6.21 -12.82 -11.02
N VAL A 108 5.60 -12.46 -12.14
CA VAL A 108 6.23 -12.62 -13.48
C VAL A 108 7.51 -11.80 -13.57
N LEU A 109 7.53 -10.58 -13.03
CA LEU A 109 8.75 -9.78 -12.99
C LEU A 109 9.86 -10.44 -12.18
N VAL A 110 9.54 -11.15 -11.10
CA VAL A 110 10.53 -11.95 -10.35
C VAL A 110 11.03 -13.12 -11.20
N VAL A 111 10.12 -13.90 -11.77
CA VAL A 111 10.48 -15.11 -12.54
C VAL A 111 11.35 -14.78 -13.75
N VAL A 112 11.07 -13.68 -14.44
CA VAL A 112 11.81 -13.25 -15.63
C VAL A 112 12.99 -12.35 -15.26
N GLY A 113 12.77 -11.35 -14.42
CA GLY A 113 13.77 -10.33 -14.09
C GLY A 113 14.92 -10.85 -13.24
N TYR A 114 14.65 -11.79 -12.32
CA TYR A 114 15.71 -12.33 -11.47
C TYR A 114 16.79 -13.09 -12.26
N PRO A 115 16.47 -14.03 -13.17
CA PRO A 115 17.48 -14.65 -14.04
C PRO A 115 18.20 -13.65 -14.96
N VAL A 116 17.44 -12.69 -15.53
CA VAL A 116 18.04 -11.65 -16.38
C VAL A 116 19.06 -10.83 -15.61
N LEU A 117 18.74 -10.38 -14.40
CA LEU A 117 19.69 -9.67 -13.54
C LEU A 117 20.87 -10.55 -13.15
N LEU A 118 20.66 -11.83 -12.86
CA LEU A 118 21.73 -12.78 -12.55
C LEU A 118 22.73 -12.92 -13.68
N LEU A 119 22.25 -13.01 -14.92
CA LEU A 119 23.09 -13.07 -16.13
C LEU A 119 23.80 -11.74 -16.37
N TRP A 120 23.09 -10.62 -16.23
CA TRP A 120 23.63 -9.29 -16.45
C TRP A 120 24.69 -8.89 -15.41
N GLU A 121 24.53 -9.31 -14.15
CA GLU A 121 25.56 -9.09 -13.12
C GLU A 121 26.92 -9.73 -13.45
N ARG A 122 26.93 -10.76 -14.29
CA ARG A 122 28.15 -11.39 -14.80
C ARG A 122 28.83 -10.59 -15.93
N HIS A 123 28.06 -9.68 -16.59
CA HIS A 123 28.57 -8.93 -17.73
C HIS A 123 29.38 -7.69 -17.29
N PRO A 124 30.50 -7.36 -17.96
CA PRO A 124 31.31 -6.20 -17.59
C PRO A 124 30.59 -4.87 -17.60
N SER A 125 29.56 -4.71 -18.46
CA SER A 125 28.72 -3.48 -18.51
C SER A 125 27.98 -3.21 -17.23
N TYR A 126 27.48 -4.24 -16.52
CA TYR A 126 26.81 -4.10 -15.24
C TYR A 126 27.71 -3.43 -14.21
N ARG A 127 28.96 -3.89 -14.10
CA ARG A 127 29.97 -3.35 -13.18
C ARG A 127 30.27 -1.87 -13.46
N ARG A 128 30.26 -1.47 -14.73
CA ARG A 128 30.52 -0.07 -15.14
C ARG A 128 29.32 0.83 -14.85
N LEU A 129 28.10 0.36 -15.08
CA LEU A 129 26.89 1.17 -15.07
C LEU A 129 26.21 1.20 -13.70
N LEU A 130 26.10 0.05 -13.02
CA LEU A 130 25.25 -0.11 -11.85
C LEU A 130 25.97 -0.55 -10.58
N ALA A 131 27.07 -1.31 -10.67
CA ALA A 131 27.73 -1.82 -9.47
C ALA A 131 28.39 -0.70 -8.65
N ASP A 132 27.99 -0.60 -7.41
CA ASP A 132 28.76 0.15 -6.43
C ASP A 132 29.97 -0.67 -5.99
N ARG A 133 31.18 -0.12 -6.13
CA ARG A 133 32.43 -0.80 -5.77
C ARG A 133 32.51 -1.12 -4.26
N SER A 134 31.72 -0.45 -3.45
CA SER A 134 31.70 -0.63 -1.98
C SER A 134 30.76 -1.73 -1.49
N ARG A 135 29.91 -2.29 -2.35
CA ARG A 135 28.88 -3.26 -1.96
C ARG A 135 29.11 -4.64 -2.57
N LYS A 136 28.77 -5.67 -1.80
CA LYS A 136 28.76 -7.06 -2.25
C LYS A 136 27.70 -7.23 -3.34
N GLY A 137 28.02 -7.91 -4.46
CA GLY A 137 27.11 -8.14 -5.59
C GLY A 137 25.77 -8.77 -5.16
N GLY A 138 24.74 -8.64 -6.02
CA GLY A 138 23.40 -9.22 -5.79
C GLY A 138 22.40 -8.30 -5.08
N GLU A 139 22.74 -7.04 -4.82
CA GLU A 139 21.85 -6.09 -4.15
C GLU A 139 20.58 -5.83 -4.95
N TYR A 140 20.70 -5.58 -6.27
CA TYR A 140 19.55 -5.33 -7.14
C TYR A 140 18.61 -6.53 -7.23
N ARG A 141 19.15 -7.76 -7.28
CA ARG A 141 18.34 -8.99 -7.29
C ARG A 141 17.57 -9.16 -5.97
N ARG A 142 18.25 -8.91 -4.84
CA ARG A 142 17.61 -8.98 -3.52
C ARG A 142 16.52 -7.94 -3.40
N GLN A 143 16.78 -6.71 -3.83
CA GLN A 143 15.80 -5.62 -3.81
C GLN A 143 14.61 -5.94 -4.72
N LEU A 144 14.84 -6.39 -5.95
CA LEU A 144 13.78 -6.85 -6.86
C LEU A 144 12.91 -7.90 -6.17
N LEU A 145 13.52 -8.95 -5.66
CA LEU A 145 12.79 -10.05 -5.00
C LEU A 145 11.96 -9.54 -3.82
N THR A 146 12.59 -8.78 -2.92
CA THR A 146 11.93 -8.34 -1.68
C THR A 146 10.77 -7.40 -1.97
N VAL A 147 10.94 -6.43 -2.89
CA VAL A 147 9.86 -5.48 -3.21
C VAL A 147 8.71 -6.17 -3.94
N GLN A 148 9.00 -7.03 -4.90
CA GLN A 148 7.93 -7.72 -5.64
C GLN A 148 7.16 -8.71 -4.75
N LEU A 149 7.84 -9.42 -3.86
CA LEU A 149 7.17 -10.27 -2.87
C LEU A 149 6.33 -9.46 -1.89
N THR A 150 6.80 -8.28 -1.48
CA THR A 150 6.02 -7.36 -0.64
C THR A 150 4.74 -6.92 -1.35
N TYR A 151 4.83 -6.50 -2.61
CA TYR A 151 3.66 -6.12 -3.39
C TYR A 151 2.70 -7.30 -3.57
N ALA A 152 3.23 -8.47 -3.93
CA ALA A 152 2.44 -9.68 -4.07
C ALA A 152 1.69 -10.03 -2.78
N LEU A 153 2.37 -9.96 -1.63
CA LEU A 153 1.77 -10.28 -0.34
C LEU A 153 0.70 -9.25 0.07
N LEU A 154 0.98 -7.96 -0.10
CA LEU A 154 0.00 -6.91 0.17
C LEU A 154 -1.25 -7.05 -0.70
N ILE A 155 -1.08 -7.33 -2.01
CA ILE A 155 -2.19 -7.54 -2.94
C ILE A 155 -2.98 -8.79 -2.55
N ALA A 156 -2.32 -9.91 -2.29
CA ALA A 156 -2.98 -11.15 -1.91
C ALA A 156 -3.81 -11.00 -0.63
N VAL A 157 -3.25 -10.34 0.39
CA VAL A 157 -3.92 -10.17 1.69
C VAL A 157 -5.01 -9.09 1.62
N PHE A 158 -4.65 -7.86 1.22
CA PHE A 158 -5.55 -6.71 1.37
C PHE A 158 -6.54 -6.57 0.20
N TRP A 159 -6.19 -7.00 -1.00
CA TRP A 159 -7.11 -6.96 -2.12
C TRP A 159 -7.73 -8.33 -2.40
N GLY A 160 -6.97 -9.41 -2.38
CA GLY A 160 -7.45 -10.75 -2.67
C GLY A 160 -8.31 -11.33 -1.56
N TRP A 161 -7.83 -11.32 -0.33
CA TRP A 161 -8.51 -11.95 0.81
C TRP A 161 -9.52 -11.00 1.49
N LEU A 162 -9.11 -9.78 1.84
CA LEU A 162 -9.99 -8.80 2.51
C LEU A 162 -10.94 -8.09 1.54
N GLY A 163 -10.66 -8.11 0.24
CA GLY A 163 -11.55 -7.60 -0.80
C GLY A 163 -11.18 -6.21 -1.34
N PRO A 164 -11.90 -5.77 -2.42
CA PRO A 164 -11.54 -4.57 -3.18
C PRO A 164 -11.53 -3.26 -2.38
N SER A 165 -12.37 -3.18 -1.35
CA SER A 165 -12.46 -2.00 -0.49
C SER A 165 -11.18 -1.72 0.32
N TRP A 166 -10.29 -2.71 0.46
CA TRP A 166 -9.01 -2.59 1.15
C TRP A 166 -7.84 -2.25 0.22
N ARG A 167 -8.07 -2.27 -1.09
CA ARG A 167 -7.06 -1.96 -2.10
C ARG A 167 -6.31 -0.65 -1.87
N PRO A 168 -6.95 0.50 -1.47
CA PRO A 168 -6.22 1.73 -1.22
C PRO A 168 -5.21 1.64 -0.09
N LEU A 169 -5.44 0.78 0.91
CA LEU A 169 -4.52 0.59 2.03
C LEU A 169 -3.14 0.08 1.58
N ILE A 170 -3.08 -0.68 0.50
CA ILE A 170 -1.82 -1.14 -0.10
C ILE A 170 -0.97 0.06 -0.52
N ALA A 171 -1.57 1.04 -1.23
CA ALA A 171 -0.88 2.25 -1.63
C ALA A 171 -0.40 3.06 -0.42
N VAL A 172 -1.25 3.24 0.59
CA VAL A 172 -0.90 3.96 1.84
C VAL A 172 0.33 3.36 2.51
N ALA A 173 0.35 2.04 2.66
CA ALA A 173 1.45 1.33 3.30
C ALA A 173 2.76 1.41 2.52
N VAL A 174 2.69 1.28 1.19
CA VAL A 174 3.86 1.39 0.31
C VAL A 174 4.39 2.82 0.28
N MET A 175 3.52 3.83 0.29
CA MET A 175 3.94 5.24 0.34
C MET A 175 4.62 5.59 1.66
N ALA A 176 4.10 5.11 2.80
CA ALA A 176 4.74 5.29 4.10
C ALA A 176 6.19 4.77 4.11
N TRP A 177 6.39 3.55 3.59
CA TRP A 177 7.71 2.97 3.45
C TRP A 177 8.58 3.72 2.44
N GLY A 178 8.07 3.97 1.24
CA GLY A 178 8.86 4.57 0.15
C GLY A 178 9.43 5.94 0.48
N PHE A 179 8.59 6.83 1.00
CA PHE A 179 9.00 8.18 1.38
C PHE A 179 9.73 8.21 2.73
N GLY A 180 9.24 7.45 3.70
CA GLY A 180 9.82 7.40 5.03
C GLY A 180 11.25 6.87 5.03
N ASP A 181 11.51 5.70 4.42
CA ASP A 181 12.85 5.11 4.34
C ASP A 181 13.81 5.98 3.50
N ALA A 182 13.31 6.59 2.41
CA ALA A 182 14.15 7.51 1.65
C ALA A 182 14.58 8.71 2.48
N ALA A 183 13.67 9.34 3.22
CA ALA A 183 13.96 10.47 4.09
C ALA A 183 14.88 10.06 5.25
N ALA A 184 14.59 8.92 5.91
CA ALA A 184 15.41 8.40 7.00
C ALA A 184 16.88 8.23 6.59
N ALA A 185 17.12 7.64 5.43
CA ALA A 185 18.47 7.41 4.94
C ALA A 185 19.18 8.71 4.55
N LEU A 186 18.51 9.63 3.84
CA LEU A 186 19.11 10.89 3.43
C LEU A 186 19.38 11.81 4.62
N VAL A 187 18.40 12.02 5.49
CA VAL A 187 18.58 12.85 6.68
C VAL A 187 19.57 12.22 7.64
N GLY A 188 19.49 10.91 7.87
CA GLY A 188 20.44 10.20 8.73
C GLY A 188 21.88 10.28 8.23
N MET A 189 22.11 10.29 6.90
CA MET A 189 23.42 10.40 6.29
C MET A 189 23.98 11.84 6.37
N TYR A 190 23.16 12.84 6.04
CA TYR A 190 23.64 14.22 5.90
C TYR A 190 23.55 15.03 7.18
N LEU A 191 22.57 14.73 8.04
CA LEU A 191 22.27 15.49 9.26
C LEU A 191 22.37 14.67 10.53
N GLY A 192 22.56 13.35 10.43
CA GLY A 192 22.60 12.44 11.58
C GLY A 192 23.79 12.69 12.49
N ARG A 193 23.52 13.09 13.73
CA ARG A 193 24.52 13.34 14.80
C ARG A 193 24.40 12.31 15.92
N HIS A 194 23.19 11.89 16.26
CA HIS A 194 22.91 11.00 17.37
C HIS A 194 22.64 9.57 16.87
N ARG A 195 23.67 8.72 16.95
CA ARG A 195 23.56 7.33 16.55
C ARG A 195 22.77 6.51 17.56
N ILE A 196 21.87 5.66 17.06
CA ILE A 196 21.14 4.70 17.90
C ILE A 196 22.04 3.49 18.11
N VAL A 197 22.58 3.35 19.33
CA VAL A 197 23.44 2.23 19.70
C VAL A 197 22.62 1.25 20.53
N HIS A 198 22.17 0.17 19.89
CA HIS A 198 21.44 -0.90 20.56
C HIS A 198 21.71 -2.23 19.85
N ARG A 199 21.81 -3.32 20.61
CA ARG A 199 22.13 -4.67 20.06
C ARG A 199 21.15 -5.20 19.02
N ALA A 200 19.92 -4.71 19.02
CA ALA A 200 18.88 -5.09 18.07
C ALA A 200 18.84 -4.18 16.83
N VAL A 201 19.62 -3.10 16.79
CA VAL A 201 19.67 -2.14 15.67
C VAL A 201 20.89 -2.42 14.82
N GLU A 202 20.68 -2.67 13.53
CA GLU A 202 21.75 -2.89 12.55
C GLU A 202 22.07 -1.60 11.79
N GLY A 203 23.36 -1.37 11.55
CA GLY A 203 23.83 -0.26 10.71
C GLY A 203 23.98 1.05 11.49
N ALA A 204 24.14 2.14 10.74
CA ALA A 204 24.34 3.48 11.30
C ALA A 204 23.02 4.25 11.33
N LYS A 205 22.04 3.76 12.10
CA LYS A 205 20.76 4.45 12.30
C LYS A 205 20.93 5.64 13.24
N THR A 206 20.21 6.74 13.01
CA THR A 206 20.29 7.98 13.78
C THR A 206 18.91 8.44 14.21
N LEU A 207 18.84 9.20 15.31
CA LEU A 207 17.59 9.77 15.80
C LEU A 207 17.00 10.76 14.79
N GLU A 208 17.84 11.55 14.11
CA GLU A 208 17.43 12.50 13.08
C GLU A 208 16.82 11.77 11.87
N GLY A 209 17.44 10.65 11.45
CA GLY A 209 16.90 9.80 10.41
C GLY A 209 15.55 9.20 10.80
N THR A 210 15.43 8.70 12.02
CA THR A 210 14.15 8.16 12.54
C THR A 210 13.08 9.25 12.63
N GLY A 211 13.44 10.46 13.07
CA GLY A 211 12.54 11.61 13.05
C GLY A 211 12.06 11.97 11.65
N ALA A 212 12.96 11.93 10.67
CA ALA A 212 12.62 12.12 9.26
C ALA A 212 11.70 11.01 8.75
N MET A 213 11.93 9.74 9.14
CA MET A 213 11.02 8.63 8.83
C MET A 213 9.60 8.95 9.32
N VAL A 214 9.45 9.36 10.59
CA VAL A 214 8.13 9.71 11.14
C VAL A 214 7.48 10.82 10.33
N ALA A 215 8.19 11.93 10.08
CA ALA A 215 7.63 13.10 9.39
C ALA A 215 7.20 12.77 7.96
N PHE A 216 8.05 12.12 7.19
CA PHE A 216 7.77 11.82 5.78
C PHE A 216 6.78 10.66 5.60
N ALA A 217 6.82 9.65 6.47
CA ALA A 217 5.80 8.60 6.48
C ALA A 217 4.42 9.18 6.86
N ALA A 218 4.35 10.07 7.87
CA ALA A 218 3.10 10.74 8.24
C ALA A 218 2.53 11.55 7.08
N ALA A 219 3.35 12.36 6.43
CA ALA A 219 2.94 13.15 5.27
C ALA A 219 2.46 12.26 4.11
N ALA A 220 3.20 11.19 3.81
CA ALA A 220 2.84 10.25 2.76
C ALA A 220 1.52 9.51 3.06
N VAL A 221 1.32 9.04 4.29
CA VAL A 221 0.07 8.41 4.74
C VAL A 221 -1.09 9.42 4.64
N PHE A 222 -0.92 10.62 5.20
CA PHE A 222 -1.95 11.65 5.19
C PHE A 222 -2.41 11.98 3.77
N VAL A 223 -1.47 12.28 2.88
CA VAL A 223 -1.78 12.64 1.48
C VAL A 223 -2.41 11.46 0.74
N THR A 224 -1.89 10.25 0.91
CA THR A 224 -2.42 9.07 0.22
C THR A 224 -3.82 8.70 0.73
N MET A 225 -4.07 8.79 2.03
CA MET A 225 -5.40 8.58 2.61
C MET A 225 -6.40 9.61 2.11
N LEU A 226 -6.02 10.89 2.11
CA LEU A 226 -6.88 12.00 1.69
C LEU A 226 -7.18 11.96 0.19
N VAL A 227 -6.13 11.85 -0.64
CA VAL A 227 -6.23 12.03 -2.10
C VAL A 227 -6.58 10.74 -2.82
N TYR A 228 -5.95 9.63 -2.47
CA TYR A 228 -6.12 8.36 -3.18
C TYR A 228 -7.20 7.48 -2.56
N ALA A 229 -7.20 7.33 -1.23
CA ALA A 229 -8.22 6.56 -0.53
C ALA A 229 -9.52 7.35 -0.27
N GLN A 230 -9.54 8.66 -0.58
CA GLN A 230 -10.70 9.56 -0.45
C GLN A 230 -11.33 9.57 0.95
N GLN A 231 -10.47 9.44 1.98
CA GLN A 231 -10.91 9.46 3.38
C GLN A 231 -11.06 10.91 3.87
N ALA A 232 -11.91 11.12 4.87
CA ALA A 232 -12.04 12.42 5.53
C ALA A 232 -10.66 12.89 6.07
N TRP A 233 -10.41 14.20 6.06
CA TRP A 233 -9.11 14.76 6.44
C TRP A 233 -8.65 14.35 7.86
N TRP A 234 -9.59 14.28 8.80
CA TRP A 234 -9.30 13.90 10.19
C TRP A 234 -9.03 12.39 10.33
N VAL A 235 -9.70 11.50 9.56
CA VAL A 235 -9.35 10.06 9.48
C VAL A 235 -7.95 9.91 8.91
N SER A 236 -7.62 10.68 7.87
CA SER A 236 -6.30 10.71 7.24
C SER A 236 -5.21 11.18 8.22
N LEU A 237 -5.52 12.17 9.07
CA LEU A 237 -4.63 12.65 10.11
C LEU A 237 -4.40 11.59 11.20
N LEU A 238 -5.48 10.96 11.69
CA LEU A 238 -5.37 9.87 12.67
C LEU A 238 -4.57 8.69 12.11
N ALA A 239 -4.80 8.33 10.84
CA ALA A 239 -4.03 7.30 10.16
C ALA A 239 -2.53 7.65 10.10
N ALA A 240 -2.20 8.89 9.77
CA ALA A 240 -0.82 9.35 9.72
C ALA A 240 -0.13 9.31 11.10
N LEU A 241 -0.82 9.78 12.14
CA LEU A 241 -0.31 9.78 13.51
C LEU A 241 -0.12 8.36 14.07
N LEU A 242 -0.96 7.41 13.66
CA LEU A 242 -0.84 6.01 14.07
C LEU A 242 0.25 5.27 13.27
N ALA A 243 0.23 5.41 11.95
CA ALA A 243 1.10 4.63 11.06
C ALA A 243 2.56 5.05 11.10
N ALA A 244 2.85 6.37 11.21
CA ALA A 244 4.21 6.86 11.10
C ALA A 244 5.13 6.41 12.25
N PRO A 245 4.72 6.43 13.53
CA PRO A 245 5.53 5.87 14.62
C PRO A 245 5.74 4.36 14.47
N VAL A 246 4.71 3.62 14.02
CA VAL A 246 4.82 2.18 13.76
C VAL A 246 5.84 1.93 12.66
N ALA A 247 5.74 2.63 11.53
CA ALA A 247 6.67 2.51 10.41
C ALA A 247 8.12 2.80 10.85
N ALA A 248 8.34 3.87 11.60
CA ALA A 248 9.66 4.27 12.08
C ALA A 248 10.24 3.26 13.09
N THR A 249 9.42 2.76 14.02
CA THR A 249 9.85 1.75 14.99
C THR A 249 10.28 0.47 14.28
N ILE A 250 9.45 -0.03 13.35
CA ILE A 250 9.76 -1.24 12.58
C ILE A 250 11.00 -1.03 11.71
N GLU A 251 11.17 0.15 11.10
CA GLU A 251 12.35 0.50 10.30
C GLU A 251 13.63 0.43 11.15
N VAL A 252 13.64 1.00 12.37
CA VAL A 252 14.81 0.98 13.27
C VAL A 252 15.23 -0.46 13.60
N PHE A 253 14.29 -1.34 13.89
CA PHE A 253 14.57 -2.74 14.26
C PHE A 253 14.68 -3.71 13.07
N SER A 254 14.37 -3.26 11.85
CA SER A 254 14.50 -4.10 10.65
C SER A 254 15.96 -4.36 10.29
N ARG A 255 16.28 -5.62 10.02
CA ARG A 255 17.64 -6.09 9.71
C ARG A 255 17.79 -6.38 8.21
N ARG A 256 19.00 -6.14 7.68
CA ARG A 256 19.45 -6.58 6.34
C ARG A 256 18.50 -6.24 5.18
N GLY A 257 17.79 -5.10 5.24
CA GLY A 257 16.88 -4.67 4.17
C GLY A 257 15.51 -5.38 4.19
N PHE A 258 15.13 -6.02 5.30
CA PHE A 258 13.78 -6.52 5.51
C PHE A 258 12.76 -5.40 5.79
N ASP A 259 13.20 -4.17 6.01
CA ASP A 259 12.38 -2.96 6.10
C ASP A 259 11.42 -2.82 4.91
N THR A 260 11.88 -3.20 3.72
CA THR A 260 11.06 -3.26 2.49
C THR A 260 9.80 -4.12 2.62
N LEU A 261 9.85 -5.17 3.44
CA LEU A 261 8.72 -6.08 3.69
C LEU A 261 7.98 -5.70 4.98
N THR A 262 8.74 -5.51 6.06
CA THR A 262 8.18 -5.37 7.40
C THR A 262 7.47 -4.04 7.61
N VAL A 263 8.02 -2.93 7.09
CA VAL A 263 7.41 -1.60 7.25
C VAL A 263 6.06 -1.50 6.53
N PRO A 264 5.91 -1.85 5.24
CA PRO A 264 4.59 -1.76 4.60
C PRO A 264 3.56 -2.69 5.24
N LEU A 265 3.94 -3.92 5.59
CA LEU A 265 3.01 -4.86 6.21
C LEU A 265 2.53 -4.38 7.59
N SER A 266 3.46 -3.95 8.45
CA SER A 266 3.10 -3.45 9.79
C SER A 266 2.26 -2.17 9.72
N THR A 267 2.58 -1.28 8.79
CA THR A 267 1.80 -0.06 8.53
C THR A 267 0.37 -0.41 8.10
N ALA A 268 0.21 -1.33 7.15
CA ALA A 268 -1.10 -1.75 6.70
C ALA A 268 -1.90 -2.40 7.84
N VAL A 269 -1.30 -3.33 8.57
CA VAL A 269 -1.95 -4.00 9.70
C VAL A 269 -2.36 -3.01 10.79
N ALA A 270 -1.51 -2.06 11.14
CA ALA A 270 -1.79 -1.04 12.15
C ALA A 270 -2.99 -0.15 11.79
N LEU A 271 -3.25 0.06 10.51
CA LEU A 271 -4.38 0.88 10.03
C LEU A 271 -5.71 0.12 9.93
N VAL A 272 -5.70 -1.22 9.94
CA VAL A 272 -6.93 -2.03 9.85
C VAL A 272 -7.97 -1.65 10.92
N PRO A 273 -7.63 -1.59 12.23
CA PRO A 273 -8.60 -1.24 13.26
C PRO A 273 -9.22 0.14 13.06
N LEU A 274 -8.41 1.15 12.72
CA LEU A 274 -8.89 2.50 12.46
C LEU A 274 -9.90 2.53 11.31
N LEU A 275 -9.59 1.83 10.21
CA LEU A 275 -10.49 1.79 9.04
C LEU A 275 -11.75 0.98 9.30
N LEU A 276 -11.71 -0.06 10.13
CA LEU A 276 -12.90 -0.79 10.56
C LEU A 276 -13.82 0.12 11.40
N ILE A 277 -13.25 0.85 12.36
CA ILE A 277 -13.98 1.81 13.18
C ILE A 277 -14.56 2.93 12.31
N SER A 278 -13.77 3.51 11.43
CA SER A 278 -14.21 4.55 10.49
C SER A 278 -15.42 4.09 9.67
N ARG A 279 -15.37 2.88 9.12
CA ARG A 279 -16.49 2.30 8.35
C ARG A 279 -17.72 2.03 9.21
N ALA A 280 -17.54 1.52 10.43
CA ALA A 280 -18.64 1.23 11.35
C ALA A 280 -19.39 2.51 11.79
N LEU A 281 -18.67 3.64 11.87
CA LEU A 281 -19.22 4.95 12.21
C LEU A 281 -19.70 5.76 10.99
N GLY A 282 -19.56 5.21 9.79
CA GLY A 282 -19.98 5.87 8.55
C GLY A 282 -19.12 7.08 8.15
N TRP A 283 -17.86 7.06 8.54
CA TRP A 283 -16.90 8.14 8.32
C TRP A 283 -16.12 7.99 7.01
#